data_fb0688f228f783fb147b31e653f112e2
#
_entry.id   fb0688f228f783fb147b31e653f112e2
#
_cell.length_a   1.000
_cell.length_b   1.000
_cell.length_c   1.000
_cell.angle_alpha   90.00
_cell.angle_beta   90.00
_cell.angle_gamma   90.00
#
_symmetry.space_group_name_H-M   'P 1'
#
loop_
_entity.id
_entity.type
_entity.pdbx_description
1 polymer ?
#
loop_
_entity_poly.entity_id
_entity_poly.type
_entity_poly.pdbx_seq_one_letter_code
_entity_poly.pdbx_strand_id
1 'polypeptide(L)'
;MKAVRSSSLLLVLTLVASITHAASWQYFRFGNKNDVQAQPIGGTAMMGGGSDLDEAFFWLCKKGNGGDFLVLRASGDDDYNVYISKLCKLNSVATLILPDRAAAQDPAVSEIMKRAEVIFISGGDQAHYIRAWQGTPVQQAINQHIAAGKPIGGTSAGLAVLGEFVYGALGDKPDDNDLASSDVLPDPYLERVTLIRGFLEIPHLDNLLTDSHFAKRDRMGRTLGFLARIMQDGWSKSPREVAVDEKSAVLVESDGSATVVGNGRGAYFLRPTRKPEVCRKGERLTFRGISVYREPSGAHFDLVHWKGSGGTAYFLSVEAGTVTSTQADKSIY
;
A
#
# COMPACT_ATOMS: atom_id res chain seq x y z
N MET A 1 27.71 -22.76 -78.81
CA MET A 1 27.40 -21.46 -78.07
C MET A 1 26.53 -21.76 -76.91
N LYS A 2 27.07 -21.74 -75.67
CA LYS A 2 26.31 -21.95 -74.43
C LYS A 2 26.03 -20.61 -73.82
N ALA A 3 24.75 -20.27 -73.65
CA ALA A 3 24.34 -19.01 -72.97
C ALA A 3 24.41 -19.19 -71.45
N VAL A 4 25.18 -18.35 -70.79
CA VAL A 4 25.26 -18.27 -69.33
C VAL A 4 24.14 -17.30 -68.87
N ARG A 5 23.18 -17.83 -68.10
CA ARG A 5 22.16 -17.02 -67.44
C ARG A 5 22.71 -16.54 -66.07
N SER A 6 22.92 -15.23 -65.96
CA SER A 6 23.27 -14.58 -64.70
C SER A 6 21.98 -14.34 -63.89
N SER A 7 21.85 -14.99 -62.71
CA SER A 7 20.76 -14.71 -61.77
C SER A 7 21.20 -13.70 -60.76
N SER A 8 20.68 -12.47 -60.85
CA SER A 8 20.88 -11.42 -59.86
C SER A 8 19.99 -11.68 -58.66
N LEU A 9 20.59 -11.94 -57.50
CA LEU A 9 19.92 -12.09 -56.23
C LEU A 9 19.69 -10.69 -55.63
N LEU A 10 18.44 -10.25 -55.58
CA LEU A 10 18.06 -8.98 -54.95
C LEU A 10 17.94 -9.18 -53.46
N LEU A 11 18.87 -8.65 -52.67
CA LEU A 11 18.86 -8.67 -51.20
C LEU A 11 17.92 -7.54 -50.72
N VAL A 12 16.73 -7.89 -50.28
CA VAL A 12 15.80 -6.94 -49.66
C VAL A 12 16.19 -6.77 -48.19
N LEU A 13 16.84 -5.65 -47.87
CA LEU A 13 17.12 -5.24 -46.49
C LEU A 13 15.85 -4.65 -45.88
N THR A 14 15.14 -5.43 -45.07
CA THR A 14 14.04 -4.91 -44.25
C THR A 14 14.61 -4.09 -43.08
N LEU A 15 14.49 -2.78 -43.17
CA LEU A 15 14.79 -1.86 -42.07
C LEU A 15 13.68 -2.00 -40.99
N VAL A 16 13.95 -2.71 -39.91
CA VAL A 16 13.06 -2.72 -38.75
C VAL A 16 13.30 -1.39 -38.03
N ALA A 17 12.43 -0.40 -38.24
CA ALA A 17 12.42 0.83 -37.48
C ALA A 17 11.96 0.46 -36.03
N SER A 18 12.89 0.45 -35.09
CA SER A 18 12.58 0.41 -33.67
C SER A 18 11.88 1.71 -33.31
N ILE A 19 10.57 1.64 -33.08
CA ILE A 19 9.81 2.76 -32.49
C ILE A 19 10.27 2.87 -31.05
N THR A 20 11.19 3.77 -30.77
CA THR A 20 11.51 4.18 -29.40
C THR A 20 10.33 4.95 -28.87
N HIS A 21 9.46 4.28 -28.06
CA HIS A 21 8.51 5.02 -27.23
C HIS A 21 9.31 5.89 -26.28
N ALA A 22 9.02 7.21 -26.26
CA ALA A 22 9.54 8.09 -25.22
C ALA A 22 9.09 7.53 -23.87
N ALA A 23 10.00 7.55 -22.88
CA ALA A 23 9.69 7.08 -21.53
C ALA A 23 8.47 7.85 -21.01
N SER A 24 7.43 7.10 -20.55
CA SER A 24 6.21 7.70 -20.03
C SER A 24 6.35 8.18 -18.58
N TRP A 25 7.49 7.91 -17.92
CA TRP A 25 7.74 8.32 -16.53
C TRP A 25 8.34 9.73 -16.44
N GLN A 26 8.12 10.37 -15.26
CA GLN A 26 8.66 11.68 -14.93
C GLN A 26 9.44 11.61 -13.61
N TYR A 27 10.53 12.36 -13.52
CA TYR A 27 11.38 12.42 -12.34
C TYR A 27 11.74 13.86 -12.00
N PHE A 28 11.37 14.26 -10.79
CA PHE A 28 11.62 15.58 -10.23
C PHE A 28 12.48 15.43 -8.99
N ARG A 29 13.59 16.17 -8.89
CA ARG A 29 14.50 16.11 -7.74
C ARG A 29 14.78 17.51 -7.22
N PHE A 30 14.64 17.66 -5.93
CA PHE A 30 14.99 18.86 -5.17
C PHE A 30 16.14 18.53 -4.21
N GLY A 31 17.17 19.39 -4.11
CA GLY A 31 18.35 19.19 -3.28
C GLY A 31 19.59 18.79 -4.07
N ASN A 32 20.49 18.04 -3.45
CA ASN A 32 21.77 17.64 -4.05
C ASN A 32 21.56 16.64 -5.21
N LYS A 33 22.31 16.82 -6.28
CA LYS A 33 22.28 15.89 -7.44
C LYS A 33 23.14 14.65 -7.24
N ASN A 34 24.15 14.75 -6.37
CA ASN A 34 25.03 13.65 -6.06
C ASN A 34 24.36 12.71 -5.03
N ASP A 35 24.58 11.43 -5.21
CA ASP A 35 24.19 10.40 -4.27
C ASP A 35 25.01 10.51 -2.98
N VAL A 36 24.45 10.01 -1.87
CA VAL A 36 25.11 10.01 -0.58
C VAL A 36 25.04 8.61 0.03
N GLN A 37 26.13 8.19 0.67
CA GLN A 37 26.15 6.93 1.43
C GLN A 37 25.61 7.17 2.85
N ALA A 38 24.28 7.18 3.01
CA ALA A 38 23.65 7.20 4.33
C ALA A 38 23.48 5.76 4.88
N GLN A 39 23.24 5.66 6.18
CA GLN A 39 22.92 4.41 6.86
C GLN A 39 21.46 4.49 7.37
N PRO A 40 20.47 4.18 6.53
CA PRO A 40 19.08 4.24 6.93
C PRO A 40 18.75 3.15 7.97
N ILE A 41 17.68 3.38 8.74
CA ILE A 41 17.16 2.45 9.73
C ILE A 41 15.77 2.01 9.27
N GLY A 42 15.53 0.71 9.18
CA GLY A 42 14.26 0.14 8.75
C GLY A 42 13.06 0.57 9.59
N GLY A 43 11.90 0.46 9.02
CA GLY A 43 10.62 0.75 9.63
C GLY A 43 9.57 1.12 8.59
N THR A 44 8.30 1.13 8.99
CA THR A 44 7.18 1.36 8.08
C THR A 44 6.23 2.43 8.63
N ALA A 45 5.94 3.45 7.84
CA ALA A 45 4.95 4.48 8.18
C ALA A 45 3.66 4.25 7.39
N MET A 46 2.55 4.00 8.09
CA MET A 46 1.22 3.76 7.52
C MET A 46 0.31 4.95 7.83
N MET A 47 0.14 5.88 6.89
CA MET A 47 -0.72 7.07 7.06
C MET A 47 -2.12 6.81 6.51
N GLY A 48 -3.15 7.08 7.31
CA GLY A 48 -4.55 6.80 6.97
C GLY A 48 -5.17 7.71 5.92
N GLY A 49 -4.45 8.71 5.44
CA GLY A 49 -4.94 9.66 4.45
C GLY A 49 -5.63 10.89 5.05
N GLY A 50 -6.30 11.67 4.21
CA GLY A 50 -6.76 13.01 4.55
C GLY A 50 -5.60 13.99 4.42
N SER A 51 -5.35 14.79 5.47
CA SER A 51 -4.14 15.63 5.51
C SER A 51 -2.94 14.77 5.92
N ASP A 52 -1.83 14.95 5.22
CA ASP A 52 -0.57 14.32 5.59
C ASP A 52 -0.07 14.82 6.96
N LEU A 53 0.71 13.98 7.63
CA LEU A 53 1.18 14.23 8.98
C LEU A 53 2.68 14.54 8.99
N ASP A 54 3.03 15.77 9.35
CA ASP A 54 4.43 16.20 9.53
C ASP A 54 5.21 15.22 10.43
N GLU A 55 4.59 14.76 11.51
CA GLU A 55 5.19 13.86 12.49
C GLU A 55 5.62 12.53 11.85
N ALA A 56 4.81 11.96 10.96
CA ALA A 56 5.16 10.73 10.25
C ALA A 56 6.26 10.95 9.21
N PHE A 57 6.28 12.09 8.52
CA PHE A 57 7.39 12.44 7.64
C PHE A 57 8.67 12.72 8.41
N PHE A 58 8.64 13.42 9.55
CA PHE A 58 9.80 13.58 10.42
C PHE A 58 10.39 12.24 10.84
N TRP A 59 9.52 11.29 11.20
CA TRP A 59 9.95 9.95 11.58
C TRP A 59 10.64 9.23 10.40
N LEU A 60 10.04 9.26 9.19
CA LEU A 60 10.66 8.70 7.98
C LEU A 60 12.00 9.37 7.64
N CYS A 61 12.08 10.68 7.72
CA CYS A 61 13.30 11.43 7.48
C CYS A 61 14.42 11.05 8.47
N LYS A 62 14.07 10.89 9.75
CA LYS A 62 15.01 10.42 10.78
C LYS A 62 15.53 9.02 10.45
N LYS A 63 14.65 8.12 9.97
CA LYS A 63 15.01 6.79 9.50
C LYS A 63 15.93 6.82 8.28
N GLY A 64 15.73 7.76 7.37
CA GLY A 64 16.56 7.97 6.18
C GLY A 64 17.96 8.52 6.47
N ASN A 65 18.20 9.02 7.70
CA ASN A 65 19.51 9.44 8.23
C ASN A 65 20.27 10.41 7.30
N GLY A 66 19.57 11.41 6.75
CA GLY A 66 20.14 12.42 5.85
C GLY A 66 20.33 11.96 4.41
N GLY A 67 19.84 10.78 4.05
CA GLY A 67 19.88 10.22 2.68
C GLY A 67 18.90 10.84 1.70
N ASP A 68 18.62 10.13 0.63
CA ASP A 68 17.71 10.51 -0.44
C ASP A 68 16.30 9.97 -0.18
N PHE A 69 15.31 10.86 -0.21
CA PHE A 69 13.89 10.53 -0.03
C PHE A 69 13.19 10.46 -1.39
N LEU A 70 12.61 9.33 -1.74
CA LEU A 70 11.92 9.10 -3.00
C LEU A 70 10.42 8.88 -2.80
N VAL A 71 9.61 9.77 -3.37
CA VAL A 71 8.15 9.62 -3.46
C VAL A 71 7.80 8.90 -4.76
N LEU A 72 7.02 7.82 -4.68
CA LEU A 72 6.48 7.08 -5.82
C LEU A 72 5.00 7.44 -6.02
N ARG A 73 4.63 7.71 -7.27
CA ARG A 73 3.25 8.04 -7.68
C ARG A 73 2.93 7.38 -9.01
N ALA A 74 1.63 7.11 -9.27
CA ALA A 74 1.16 6.76 -10.61
C ALA A 74 0.71 7.98 -11.42
N SER A 75 0.34 9.08 -10.74
CA SER A 75 -0.12 10.33 -11.35
C SER A 75 0.08 11.50 -10.41
N GLY A 76 -0.13 12.73 -10.89
CA GLY A 76 0.00 13.97 -10.12
C GLY A 76 1.31 14.71 -10.42
N ASP A 77 1.86 15.37 -9.43
CA ASP A 77 3.00 16.30 -9.52
C ASP A 77 4.07 16.01 -8.45
N ASP A 78 4.98 16.93 -8.22
CA ASP A 78 6.10 16.82 -7.30
C ASP A 78 5.96 17.69 -6.02
N ASP A 79 4.75 18.03 -5.62
CA ASP A 79 4.46 18.88 -4.45
C ASP A 79 5.14 18.40 -3.17
N TYR A 80 5.32 17.09 -3.01
CA TYR A 80 6.03 16.49 -1.88
C TYR A 80 7.49 16.92 -1.78
N ASN A 81 8.15 17.27 -2.90
CA ASN A 81 9.57 17.61 -2.91
C ASN A 81 9.84 18.84 -2.04
N VAL A 82 9.08 19.92 -2.26
CA VAL A 82 9.21 21.16 -1.48
C VAL A 82 8.70 20.98 -0.06
N TYR A 83 7.59 20.26 0.13
CA TYR A 83 6.99 20.03 1.43
C TYR A 83 7.95 19.27 2.36
N ILE A 84 8.44 18.09 1.95
CA ILE A 84 9.33 17.27 2.77
C ILE A 84 10.69 17.95 2.99
N SER A 85 11.23 18.66 1.97
CA SER A 85 12.51 19.38 2.11
C SER A 85 12.48 20.49 3.14
N LYS A 86 11.29 21.08 3.40
CA LYS A 86 11.11 22.08 4.48
C LYS A 86 11.04 21.46 5.86
N LEU A 87 10.50 20.22 5.94
CA LEU A 87 10.39 19.49 7.21
C LEU A 87 11.73 18.90 7.65
N CYS A 88 12.55 18.43 6.71
CA CYS A 88 13.67 17.55 7.01
C CYS A 88 14.97 18.03 6.38
N LYS A 89 16.09 17.77 7.06
CA LYS A 89 17.43 17.91 6.47
C LYS A 89 17.83 16.59 5.79
N LEU A 90 17.66 16.53 4.48
CA LEU A 90 17.97 15.38 3.64
C LEU A 90 18.95 15.77 2.54
N ASN A 91 19.65 14.81 1.95
CA ASN A 91 20.49 15.02 0.78
C ASN A 91 19.63 15.52 -0.39
N SER A 92 18.54 14.83 -0.67
CA SER A 92 17.52 15.27 -1.62
C SER A 92 16.13 14.70 -1.31
N VAL A 93 15.12 15.31 -1.93
CA VAL A 93 13.77 14.76 -2.03
C VAL A 93 13.42 14.69 -3.51
N ALA A 94 12.90 13.56 -3.95
CA ALA A 94 12.54 13.38 -5.35
C ALA A 94 11.17 12.73 -5.49
N THR A 95 10.47 13.03 -6.58
CA THR A 95 9.22 12.36 -6.98
C THR A 95 9.43 11.65 -8.30
N LEU A 96 9.05 10.37 -8.35
CA LEU A 96 9.06 9.52 -9.53
C LEU A 96 7.62 9.13 -9.86
N ILE A 97 7.14 9.58 -11.03
CA ILE A 97 5.78 9.33 -11.51
C ILE A 97 5.85 8.20 -12.53
N LEU A 98 5.15 7.10 -12.24
CA LEU A 98 5.15 5.84 -12.99
C LEU A 98 3.72 5.47 -13.40
N PRO A 99 3.18 6.05 -14.49
CA PRO A 99 1.75 5.97 -14.81
C PRO A 99 1.32 4.61 -15.35
N ASP A 100 2.24 3.83 -15.91
CA ASP A 100 1.91 2.61 -16.61
C ASP A 100 3.01 1.53 -16.48
N ARG A 101 2.73 0.40 -17.08
CA ARG A 101 3.62 -0.76 -17.03
C ARG A 101 4.90 -0.57 -17.83
N ALA A 102 4.88 0.23 -18.90
CA ALA A 102 6.06 0.54 -19.70
C ALA A 102 7.06 1.37 -18.89
N ALA A 103 6.57 2.39 -18.17
CA ALA A 103 7.35 3.17 -17.20
C ALA A 103 7.97 2.26 -16.13
N ALA A 104 7.20 1.32 -15.59
CA ALA A 104 7.67 0.42 -14.53
C ALA A 104 8.66 -0.67 -15.01
N GLN A 105 8.85 -0.81 -16.30
CA GLN A 105 9.83 -1.72 -16.91
C GLN A 105 11.11 -1.02 -17.38
N ASP A 106 11.17 0.32 -17.34
CA ASP A 106 12.34 1.07 -17.76
C ASP A 106 13.53 0.86 -16.78
N PRO A 107 14.69 0.38 -17.25
CA PRO A 107 15.87 0.18 -16.39
C PRO A 107 16.33 1.43 -15.64
N ALA A 108 16.16 2.63 -16.24
CA ALA A 108 16.53 3.88 -15.61
C ALA A 108 15.73 4.16 -14.32
N VAL A 109 14.47 3.72 -14.28
CA VAL A 109 13.62 3.79 -13.08
C VAL A 109 14.21 2.99 -11.93
N SER A 110 14.61 1.74 -12.19
CA SER A 110 15.26 0.90 -11.17
C SER A 110 16.55 1.50 -10.64
N GLU A 111 17.35 2.14 -11.48
CA GLU A 111 18.58 2.82 -11.06
C GLU A 111 18.32 4.07 -10.20
N ILE A 112 17.24 4.80 -10.46
CA ILE A 112 16.79 5.90 -9.60
C ILE A 112 16.39 5.34 -8.22
N MET A 113 15.58 4.28 -8.19
CA MET A 113 15.05 3.70 -6.95
C MET A 113 16.14 3.13 -6.04
N LYS A 114 17.21 2.53 -6.59
CA LYS A 114 18.33 1.98 -5.83
C LYS A 114 19.04 3.01 -4.95
N ARG A 115 19.07 4.28 -5.36
CA ARG A 115 19.75 5.37 -4.64
C ARG A 115 18.96 5.87 -3.44
N ALA A 116 17.67 5.57 -3.35
CA ALA A 116 16.84 6.07 -2.27
C ALA A 116 17.17 5.38 -0.93
N GLU A 117 17.26 6.18 0.15
CA GLU A 117 17.27 5.69 1.53
C GLU A 117 15.88 5.60 2.12
N VAL A 118 14.91 6.35 1.60
CA VAL A 118 13.50 6.29 1.98
C VAL A 118 12.66 6.15 0.72
N ILE A 119 11.70 5.22 0.72
CA ILE A 119 10.64 5.16 -0.29
C ILE A 119 9.30 5.49 0.38
N PHE A 120 8.53 6.36 -0.26
CA PHE A 120 7.18 6.72 0.17
C PHE A 120 6.20 6.59 -1.00
N ILE A 121 5.13 5.81 -0.82
CA ILE A 121 4.06 5.65 -1.82
C ILE A 121 2.95 6.64 -1.50
N SER A 122 2.70 7.58 -2.41
CA SER A 122 1.70 8.62 -2.20
C SER A 122 0.27 8.09 -2.22
N GLY A 123 -0.69 8.96 -1.91
CA GLY A 123 -2.11 8.70 -2.14
C GLY A 123 -2.47 8.70 -3.63
N GLY A 124 -3.70 8.31 -3.92
CA GLY A 124 -4.24 8.21 -5.27
C GLY A 124 -5.22 7.06 -5.38
N ASP A 125 -5.10 6.24 -6.42
CA ASP A 125 -5.85 5.00 -6.60
C ASP A 125 -4.88 3.81 -6.62
N GLN A 126 -5.02 2.89 -5.66
CA GLN A 126 -4.18 1.69 -5.55
C GLN A 126 -4.29 0.77 -6.78
N ALA A 127 -5.39 0.82 -7.51
CA ALA A 127 -5.52 0.05 -8.75
C ALA A 127 -4.46 0.43 -9.78
N HIS A 128 -4.08 1.70 -9.85
CA HIS A 128 -3.00 2.16 -10.74
C HIS A 128 -1.66 1.56 -10.33
N TYR A 129 -1.34 1.52 -9.02
CA TYR A 129 -0.11 0.91 -8.52
C TYR A 129 -0.06 -0.59 -8.85
N ILE A 130 -1.15 -1.31 -8.61
CA ILE A 130 -1.21 -2.75 -8.89
C ILE A 130 -1.09 -3.03 -10.39
N ARG A 131 -1.89 -2.33 -11.23
CA ARG A 131 -1.87 -2.54 -12.69
C ARG A 131 -0.52 -2.19 -13.32
N ALA A 132 0.09 -1.09 -12.87
CA ALA A 132 1.34 -0.61 -13.43
C ALA A 132 2.57 -1.35 -12.89
N TRP A 133 2.62 -1.67 -11.58
CA TRP A 133 3.87 -2.07 -10.93
C TRP A 133 3.94 -3.56 -10.58
N GLN A 134 2.81 -4.27 -10.40
CA GLN A 134 2.84 -5.70 -10.03
C GLN A 134 3.52 -6.56 -11.10
N GLY A 135 4.48 -7.40 -10.69
CA GLY A 135 5.26 -8.26 -11.57
C GLY A 135 6.23 -7.49 -12.48
N THR A 136 6.69 -6.30 -12.07
CA THR A 136 7.66 -5.48 -12.82
C THR A 136 8.95 -5.24 -12.03
N PRO A 137 10.00 -4.70 -12.66
CA PRO A 137 11.22 -4.26 -11.97
C PRO A 137 10.98 -3.23 -10.85
N VAL A 138 9.91 -2.41 -10.94
CA VAL A 138 9.54 -1.45 -9.86
C VAL A 138 9.12 -2.20 -8.60
N GLN A 139 8.24 -3.19 -8.70
CA GLN A 139 7.89 -4.02 -7.52
C GLN A 139 9.12 -4.70 -6.93
N GLN A 140 9.99 -5.25 -7.78
CA GLN A 140 11.23 -5.88 -7.33
C GLN A 140 12.15 -4.89 -6.63
N ALA A 141 12.29 -3.66 -7.16
CA ALA A 141 13.13 -2.62 -6.57
C ALA A 141 12.59 -2.16 -5.20
N ILE A 142 11.25 -2.05 -5.04
CA ILE A 142 10.64 -1.76 -3.73
C ILE A 142 10.94 -2.89 -2.74
N ASN A 143 10.76 -4.16 -3.13
CA ASN A 143 11.04 -5.29 -2.25
C ASN A 143 12.54 -5.43 -1.92
N GLN A 144 13.43 -5.11 -2.85
CA GLN A 144 14.88 -5.03 -2.59
C GLN A 144 15.23 -3.92 -1.59
N HIS A 145 14.59 -2.74 -1.70
CA HIS A 145 14.74 -1.64 -0.76
C HIS A 145 14.33 -2.06 0.66
N ILE A 146 13.19 -2.73 0.79
CA ILE A 146 12.67 -3.25 2.06
C ILE A 146 13.63 -4.32 2.62
N ALA A 147 14.04 -5.28 1.80
CA ALA A 147 14.96 -6.37 2.20
C ALA A 147 16.34 -5.84 2.62
N ALA A 148 16.77 -4.68 2.10
CA ALA A 148 17.98 -3.99 2.52
C ALA A 148 17.83 -3.28 3.90
N GLY A 149 16.69 -3.42 4.57
CA GLY A 149 16.41 -2.78 5.86
C GLY A 149 16.22 -1.26 5.76
N LYS A 150 15.83 -0.75 4.60
CA LYS A 150 15.55 0.67 4.39
C LYS A 150 14.08 0.98 4.71
N PRO A 151 13.75 2.19 5.22
CA PRO A 151 12.40 2.55 5.62
C PRO A 151 11.49 2.79 4.41
N ILE A 152 10.22 2.40 4.59
CA ILE A 152 9.16 2.63 3.62
C ILE A 152 7.94 3.28 4.30
N GLY A 153 7.17 4.06 3.56
CA GLY A 153 5.88 4.56 4.02
C GLY A 153 4.86 4.65 2.91
N GLY A 154 3.61 4.89 3.30
CA GLY A 154 2.54 5.16 2.36
C GLY A 154 1.36 5.86 3.00
N THR A 155 0.63 6.65 2.21
CA THR A 155 -0.60 7.34 2.64
C THR A 155 -1.78 6.92 1.79
N SER A 156 -2.97 6.79 2.37
CA SER A 156 -4.20 6.49 1.64
C SER A 156 -4.06 5.23 0.76
N ALA A 157 -4.14 5.34 -0.56
CA ALA A 157 -3.89 4.24 -1.51
C ALA A 157 -2.47 3.65 -1.35
N GLY A 158 -1.48 4.48 -1.02
CA GLY A 158 -0.11 4.03 -0.72
C GLY A 158 -0.02 3.19 0.54
N LEU A 159 -0.82 3.49 1.58
CA LEU A 159 -0.96 2.62 2.75
C LEU A 159 -1.66 1.31 2.37
N ALA A 160 -2.73 1.38 1.58
CA ALA A 160 -3.54 0.21 1.24
C ALA A 160 -2.75 -0.90 0.53
N VAL A 161 -1.60 -0.58 -0.08
CA VAL A 161 -0.75 -1.57 -0.78
C VAL A 161 0.41 -2.11 0.05
N LEU A 162 0.55 -1.71 1.33
CA LEU A 162 1.67 -2.14 2.17
C LEU A 162 1.48 -3.54 2.78
N GLY A 163 0.26 -4.01 2.97
CA GLY A 163 -0.03 -5.33 3.53
C GLY A 163 0.29 -6.48 2.58
N GLU A 164 0.45 -7.70 3.12
CA GLU A 164 0.52 -8.91 2.29
C GLU A 164 -0.77 -9.11 1.49
N PHE A 165 -1.92 -8.82 2.12
CA PHE A 165 -3.22 -8.81 1.45
C PHE A 165 -3.59 -7.37 1.12
N VAL A 166 -4.09 -7.16 -0.08
CA VAL A 166 -4.44 -5.83 -0.60
C VAL A 166 -5.83 -5.87 -1.22
N TYR A 167 -6.67 -4.92 -0.86
CA TYR A 167 -7.83 -4.59 -1.67
C TYR A 167 -7.35 -3.81 -2.89
N GLY A 168 -7.33 -4.48 -4.05
CA GLY A 168 -6.72 -3.95 -5.28
C GLY A 168 -7.53 -2.89 -6.01
N ALA A 169 -8.83 -2.73 -5.68
CA ALA A 169 -9.75 -1.82 -6.36
C ALA A 169 -9.74 -1.96 -7.90
N LEU A 170 -9.59 -3.20 -8.40
CA LEU A 170 -9.36 -3.51 -9.83
C LEU A 170 -10.65 -3.63 -10.65
N GLY A 171 -11.80 -3.28 -10.12
CA GLY A 171 -13.07 -3.29 -10.85
C GLY A 171 -13.04 -2.48 -12.14
N ASP A 172 -13.95 -2.78 -13.07
CA ASP A 172 -13.95 -2.20 -14.41
C ASP A 172 -14.32 -0.70 -14.46
N LYS A 173 -14.90 -0.19 -13.39
CA LYS A 173 -15.29 1.23 -13.28
C LYS A 173 -14.41 1.92 -12.23
N PRO A 174 -13.41 2.70 -12.62
CA PRO A 174 -12.46 3.33 -11.70
C PRO A 174 -13.14 4.17 -10.61
N ASP A 175 -14.16 4.94 -10.98
CA ASP A 175 -14.86 5.86 -10.05
C ASP A 175 -15.79 5.15 -9.05
N ASP A 176 -16.01 3.84 -9.19
CA ASP A 176 -16.94 3.04 -8.37
C ASP A 176 -16.22 2.04 -7.45
N ASN A 177 -14.93 2.17 -7.26
CA ASN A 177 -14.11 1.24 -6.46
C ASN A 177 -13.85 1.70 -5.03
N ASP A 178 -14.43 2.80 -4.56
CA ASP A 178 -14.36 3.18 -3.14
C ASP A 178 -15.51 2.51 -2.36
N LEU A 179 -15.33 1.22 -2.06
CA LEU A 179 -16.34 0.43 -1.35
C LEU A 179 -16.47 0.84 0.10
N ALA A 180 -17.72 1.02 0.55
CA ALA A 180 -18.08 1.17 1.96
C ALA A 180 -18.58 -0.15 2.58
N SER A 181 -18.94 -0.11 3.87
CA SER A 181 -19.51 -1.26 4.58
C SER A 181 -20.79 -1.79 3.91
N SER A 182 -21.66 -0.89 3.45
CA SER A 182 -22.93 -1.22 2.80
C SER A 182 -22.78 -1.96 1.46
N ASP A 183 -21.63 -1.83 0.80
CA ASP A 183 -21.37 -2.53 -0.48
C ASP A 183 -20.99 -3.99 -0.26
N VAL A 184 -20.16 -4.28 0.75
CA VAL A 184 -19.52 -5.57 0.91
C VAL A 184 -20.30 -6.52 1.84
N LEU A 185 -20.96 -5.99 2.86
CA LEU A 185 -21.71 -6.81 3.82
C LEU A 185 -22.86 -7.62 3.20
N PRO A 186 -23.61 -7.11 2.17
CA PRO A 186 -24.65 -7.90 1.50
C PRO A 186 -24.08 -9.04 0.63
N ASP A 187 -22.89 -8.89 0.08
CA ASP A 187 -22.22 -9.89 -0.74
C ASP A 187 -20.70 -9.71 -0.70
N PRO A 188 -19.97 -10.45 0.14
CA PRO A 188 -18.50 -10.39 0.19
C PRO A 188 -17.83 -10.79 -1.13
N TYR A 189 -18.55 -11.46 -2.03
CA TYR A 189 -18.09 -11.85 -3.36
C TYR A 189 -18.58 -10.89 -4.47
N LEU A 190 -19.03 -9.68 -4.09
CA LEU A 190 -19.30 -8.63 -5.06
C LEU A 190 -18.09 -8.47 -6.01
N GLU A 191 -18.35 -8.34 -7.31
CA GLU A 191 -17.32 -8.32 -8.37
C GLU A 191 -16.25 -7.24 -8.13
N ARG A 192 -16.65 -6.10 -7.56
CA ARG A 192 -15.73 -5.01 -7.18
C ARG A 192 -14.81 -5.34 -6.00
N VAL A 193 -15.07 -6.41 -5.24
CA VAL A 193 -14.18 -6.88 -4.17
C VAL A 193 -13.03 -7.67 -4.76
N THR A 194 -12.02 -6.97 -5.22
CA THR A 194 -10.83 -7.54 -5.84
C THR A 194 -9.69 -7.57 -4.82
N LEU A 195 -9.41 -8.76 -4.28
CA LEU A 195 -8.30 -8.97 -3.37
C LEU A 195 -7.10 -9.53 -4.13
N ILE A 196 -5.92 -9.09 -3.75
CA ILE A 196 -4.63 -9.60 -4.24
C ILE A 196 -3.73 -9.96 -3.06
N ARG A 197 -2.67 -10.72 -3.34
CA ARG A 197 -1.70 -11.18 -2.35
C ARG A 197 -0.28 -10.99 -2.84
N GLY A 198 0.64 -10.63 -1.91
CA GLY A 198 2.07 -10.65 -2.18
C GLY A 198 2.53 -9.55 -3.15
N PHE A 199 1.96 -8.35 -3.04
CA PHE A 199 2.47 -7.20 -3.79
C PHE A 199 3.78 -6.69 -3.17
N LEU A 200 3.80 -6.42 -1.86
CA LEU A 200 5.01 -6.04 -1.13
C LEU A 200 5.31 -7.04 0.00
N GLU A 201 6.60 -7.17 0.34
CA GLU A 201 7.09 -8.06 1.39
C GLU A 201 7.69 -7.23 2.53
N ILE A 202 6.82 -6.63 3.35
CA ILE A 202 7.22 -5.73 4.43
C ILE A 202 7.29 -6.51 5.75
N PRO A 203 8.41 -6.46 6.49
CA PRO A 203 8.53 -7.12 7.79
C PRO A 203 7.40 -6.74 8.75
N HIS A 204 6.88 -7.71 9.48
CA HIS A 204 5.74 -7.61 10.40
C HIS A 204 4.38 -7.31 9.76
N LEU A 205 4.31 -7.09 8.44
CA LEU A 205 3.06 -6.97 7.70
C LEU A 205 2.66 -8.24 6.94
N ASP A 206 3.36 -9.35 7.18
CA ASP A 206 2.95 -10.66 6.72
C ASP A 206 1.62 -11.08 7.35
N ASN A 207 0.78 -11.75 6.58
CA ASN A 207 -0.58 -12.15 6.97
C ASN A 207 -1.49 -10.97 7.36
N LEU A 208 -1.17 -9.75 6.90
CA LEU A 208 -1.89 -8.52 7.20
C LEU A 208 -2.57 -7.93 5.96
N LEU A 209 -3.80 -7.49 6.15
CA LEU A 209 -4.49 -6.53 5.29
C LEU A 209 -4.24 -5.12 5.84
N THR A 210 -4.13 -4.12 4.99
CA THR A 210 -4.04 -2.72 5.40
C THR A 210 -5.15 -1.90 4.75
N ASP A 211 -5.79 -1.00 5.52
CA ASP A 211 -6.85 -0.12 5.02
C ASP A 211 -6.69 1.31 5.57
N SER A 212 -7.16 2.29 4.81
CA SER A 212 -7.04 3.73 5.08
C SER A 212 -8.40 4.41 5.16
N HIS A 213 -8.47 5.70 5.52
CA HIS A 213 -9.71 6.49 5.65
C HIS A 213 -10.81 5.75 6.43
N PHE A 214 -10.43 4.98 7.42
CA PHE A 214 -11.18 3.83 7.89
C PHE A 214 -12.56 4.17 8.47
N ALA A 215 -12.60 4.94 9.56
CA ALA A 215 -13.87 5.36 10.14
C ALA A 215 -14.53 6.47 9.32
N LYS A 216 -13.71 7.35 8.71
CA LYS A 216 -14.22 8.47 7.92
C LYS A 216 -15.08 8.05 6.74
N ARG A 217 -14.74 6.93 6.07
CA ARG A 217 -15.45 6.42 4.89
C ARG A 217 -16.26 5.16 5.17
N ASP A 218 -16.61 4.89 6.42
CA ASP A 218 -17.37 3.70 6.85
C ASP A 218 -16.84 2.39 6.26
N ARG A 219 -15.58 2.07 6.55
CA ARG A 219 -14.88 0.91 5.97
C ARG A 219 -14.85 -0.32 6.86
N MET A 220 -15.36 -0.26 8.11
CA MET A 220 -15.35 -1.40 9.02
C MET A 220 -15.99 -2.64 8.41
N GLY A 221 -17.19 -2.52 7.85
CA GLY A 221 -17.90 -3.68 7.28
C GLY A 221 -17.23 -4.25 6.04
N ARG A 222 -16.61 -3.40 5.17
CA ARG A 222 -15.87 -3.92 4.01
C ARG A 222 -14.66 -4.75 4.45
N THR A 223 -13.95 -4.27 5.44
CA THR A 223 -12.81 -4.96 6.07
C THR A 223 -13.19 -6.31 6.63
N LEU A 224 -14.32 -6.39 7.37
CA LEU A 224 -14.84 -7.67 7.86
C LEU A 224 -15.15 -8.63 6.71
N GLY A 225 -15.67 -8.13 5.59
CA GLY A 225 -15.88 -8.91 4.37
C GLY A 225 -14.57 -9.37 3.74
N PHE A 226 -13.54 -8.52 3.68
CA PHE A 226 -12.23 -8.88 3.13
C PHE A 226 -11.54 -9.94 3.99
N LEU A 227 -11.53 -9.79 5.31
CA LEU A 227 -10.99 -10.80 6.22
C LEU A 227 -11.73 -12.15 6.10
N ALA A 228 -13.07 -12.10 5.98
CA ALA A 228 -13.87 -13.30 5.75
C ALA A 228 -13.50 -13.99 4.43
N ARG A 229 -13.32 -13.23 3.36
CA ARG A 229 -12.88 -13.72 2.04
C ARG A 229 -11.49 -14.36 2.10
N ILE A 230 -10.51 -13.70 2.73
CA ILE A 230 -9.15 -14.21 2.89
C ILE A 230 -9.16 -15.59 3.57
N MET A 231 -10.02 -15.74 4.59
CA MET A 231 -10.20 -17.04 5.28
C MET A 231 -10.94 -18.08 4.43
N GLN A 232 -12.04 -17.68 3.78
CA GLN A 232 -12.89 -18.56 2.98
C GLN A 232 -12.16 -19.06 1.72
N ASP A 233 -11.38 -18.19 1.08
CA ASP A 233 -10.59 -18.50 -0.10
C ASP A 233 -9.30 -19.30 0.25
N GLY A 234 -9.05 -19.53 1.53
CA GLY A 234 -7.95 -20.37 2.02
C GLY A 234 -6.58 -19.71 1.99
N TRP A 235 -6.52 -18.38 1.83
CA TRP A 235 -5.25 -17.65 1.81
C TRP A 235 -4.59 -17.57 3.18
N SER A 236 -5.41 -17.45 4.24
CA SER A 236 -4.96 -17.49 5.62
C SER A 236 -6.00 -18.12 6.53
N LYS A 237 -5.55 -18.80 7.58
CA LYS A 237 -6.42 -19.32 8.66
C LYS A 237 -6.69 -18.29 9.75
N SER A 238 -5.86 -17.27 9.86
CA SER A 238 -5.92 -16.23 10.89
C SER A 238 -5.35 -14.91 10.34
N PRO A 239 -5.99 -14.31 9.31
CA PRO A 239 -5.57 -13.03 8.80
C PRO A 239 -5.73 -11.94 9.88
N ARG A 240 -4.94 -10.90 9.76
CA ARG A 240 -4.98 -9.74 10.65
C ARG A 240 -5.17 -8.49 9.81
N GLU A 241 -5.50 -7.39 10.43
CA GLU A 241 -5.58 -6.10 9.75
C GLU A 241 -5.11 -4.96 10.61
N VAL A 242 -4.44 -4.01 9.96
CA VAL A 242 -4.18 -2.67 10.47
C VAL A 242 -4.92 -1.67 9.60
N ALA A 243 -5.96 -1.07 10.17
CA ALA A 243 -6.76 -0.05 9.51
C ALA A 243 -6.54 1.32 10.17
N VAL A 244 -6.22 2.33 9.38
CA VAL A 244 -5.82 3.65 9.89
C VAL A 244 -6.81 4.71 9.40
N ASP A 245 -7.33 5.51 10.34
CA ASP A 245 -8.25 6.59 9.98
C ASP A 245 -7.51 7.84 9.49
N GLU A 246 -8.26 8.76 8.87
CA GLU A 246 -7.71 10.04 8.40
C GLU A 246 -7.01 10.79 9.53
N LYS A 247 -5.96 11.52 9.19
CA LYS A 247 -5.13 12.31 10.13
C LYS A 247 -4.53 11.49 11.26
N SER A 248 -4.30 10.21 11.02
CA SER A 248 -3.62 9.27 11.89
C SER A 248 -2.56 8.50 11.11
N ALA A 249 -1.53 8.04 11.80
CA ALA A 249 -0.54 7.14 11.24
C ALA A 249 -0.11 6.10 12.27
N VAL A 250 0.29 4.92 11.78
CA VAL A 250 0.96 3.88 12.56
C VAL A 250 2.42 3.84 12.11
N LEU A 251 3.33 4.08 13.04
CA LEU A 251 4.77 4.07 12.83
C LEU A 251 5.32 2.76 13.40
N VAL A 252 5.75 1.87 12.54
CA VAL A 252 6.25 0.53 12.90
C VAL A 252 7.76 0.52 12.87
N GLU A 253 8.38 0.23 14.01
CA GLU A 253 9.82 0.05 14.15
C GLU A 253 10.27 -1.29 13.56
N SER A 254 11.57 -1.45 13.34
CA SER A 254 12.15 -2.67 12.78
C SER A 254 11.98 -3.93 13.64
N ASP A 255 11.65 -3.77 14.93
CA ASP A 255 11.35 -4.87 15.86
C ASP A 255 9.85 -5.23 15.91
N GLY A 256 9.00 -4.52 15.16
CA GLY A 256 7.55 -4.72 15.12
C GLY A 256 6.77 -3.96 16.20
N SER A 257 7.45 -3.19 17.05
CA SER A 257 6.76 -2.23 17.92
C SER A 257 6.20 -1.09 17.09
N ALA A 258 4.97 -0.63 17.42
CA ALA A 258 4.29 0.40 16.67
C ALA A 258 3.75 1.49 17.60
N THR A 259 3.76 2.71 17.11
CA THR A 259 3.17 3.88 17.80
C THR A 259 2.13 4.53 16.89
N VAL A 260 0.98 4.85 17.42
CA VAL A 260 -0.05 5.63 16.72
C VAL A 260 0.19 7.11 16.95
N VAL A 261 0.22 7.89 15.88
CA VAL A 261 0.43 9.35 15.91
C VAL A 261 -0.65 10.09 15.15
N GLY A 262 -0.71 11.40 15.32
CA GLY A 262 -1.67 12.29 14.64
C GLY A 262 -2.82 12.74 15.53
N ASN A 263 -3.84 13.35 14.93
CA ASN A 263 -4.99 13.93 15.63
C ASN A 263 -6.35 13.44 15.11
N GLY A 264 -6.34 12.34 14.35
CA GLY A 264 -7.54 11.65 13.87
C GLY A 264 -8.09 10.66 14.89
N ARG A 265 -8.90 9.69 14.42
CA ARG A 265 -9.50 8.67 15.29
C ARG A 265 -8.56 7.54 15.67
N GLY A 266 -7.30 7.57 15.17
CA GLY A 266 -6.29 6.57 15.47
C GLY A 266 -6.31 5.38 14.51
N ALA A 267 -5.95 4.20 15.02
CA ALA A 267 -5.84 2.97 14.26
C ALA A 267 -6.65 1.84 14.90
N TYR A 268 -6.99 0.85 14.09
CA TYR A 268 -7.76 -0.32 14.47
C TYR A 268 -6.98 -1.58 14.08
N PHE A 269 -6.77 -2.46 15.03
CA PHE A 269 -6.07 -3.73 14.86
C PHE A 269 -7.08 -4.86 14.99
N LEU A 270 -7.39 -5.53 13.87
CA LEU A 270 -8.44 -6.54 13.81
C LEU A 270 -7.85 -7.94 13.63
N ARG A 271 -8.44 -8.91 14.33
CA ARG A 271 -8.11 -10.32 14.18
C ARG A 271 -9.35 -11.20 14.41
N PRO A 272 -9.78 -11.95 13.39
CA PRO A 272 -10.80 -12.99 13.59
C PRO A 272 -10.32 -14.08 14.55
N THR A 273 -11.23 -14.55 15.42
CA THR A 273 -10.97 -15.66 16.35
C THR A 273 -11.52 -16.99 15.84
N ARG A 274 -12.32 -16.96 14.79
CA ARG A 274 -12.94 -18.12 14.14
C ARG A 274 -13.18 -17.85 12.66
N LYS A 275 -13.56 -18.89 11.92
CA LYS A 275 -13.95 -18.76 10.50
C LYS A 275 -15.34 -18.10 10.38
N PRO A 276 -15.63 -17.43 9.25
CA PRO A 276 -16.98 -16.95 8.97
C PRO A 276 -17.96 -18.12 8.87
N GLU A 277 -19.17 -17.92 9.38
CA GLU A 277 -20.26 -18.90 9.30
C GLU A 277 -20.91 -18.88 7.90
N VAL A 278 -21.07 -17.67 7.32
CA VAL A 278 -21.57 -17.49 5.96
C VAL A 278 -20.70 -16.45 5.26
N CYS A 279 -19.95 -16.87 4.25
CA CYS A 279 -19.20 -16.01 3.33
C CYS A 279 -19.25 -16.66 1.94
N ARG A 280 -20.32 -16.35 1.19
CA ARG A 280 -20.59 -16.92 -0.14
C ARG A 280 -21.16 -15.88 -1.07
N LYS A 281 -21.00 -16.11 -2.38
CA LYS A 281 -21.49 -15.20 -3.42
C LYS A 281 -23.02 -15.06 -3.33
N GLY A 282 -23.49 -13.81 -3.32
CA GLY A 282 -24.91 -13.47 -3.26
C GLY A 282 -25.55 -13.68 -1.88
N GLU A 283 -24.78 -14.02 -0.83
CA GLU A 283 -25.29 -14.17 0.52
C GLU A 283 -24.74 -13.09 1.45
N ARG A 284 -25.59 -12.62 2.37
CA ARG A 284 -25.18 -11.64 3.38
C ARG A 284 -24.17 -12.28 4.35
N LEU A 285 -23.11 -11.53 4.64
CA LEU A 285 -22.05 -11.99 5.54
C LEU A 285 -22.61 -12.34 6.93
N THR A 286 -22.22 -13.51 7.46
CA THR A 286 -22.31 -13.84 8.89
C THR A 286 -20.93 -14.25 9.37
N PHE A 287 -20.38 -13.46 10.29
CA PHE A 287 -19.02 -13.62 10.78
C PHE A 287 -18.91 -13.11 12.21
N ARG A 288 -18.68 -14.00 13.17
CA ARG A 288 -18.64 -13.68 14.58
C ARG A 288 -17.24 -13.74 15.16
N GLY A 289 -17.05 -13.04 16.27
CA GLY A 289 -15.84 -13.15 17.06
C GLY A 289 -14.62 -12.48 16.42
N ILE A 290 -14.78 -11.27 15.92
CA ILE A 290 -13.65 -10.46 15.45
C ILE A 290 -13.17 -9.59 16.61
N SER A 291 -11.98 -9.88 17.11
CA SER A 291 -11.30 -9.04 18.11
C SER A 291 -10.82 -7.76 17.45
N VAL A 292 -11.12 -6.62 18.05
CA VAL A 292 -10.67 -5.30 17.66
C VAL A 292 -9.95 -4.66 18.83
N TYR A 293 -8.80 -4.05 18.53
CA TYR A 293 -8.11 -3.18 19.45
C TYR A 293 -7.99 -1.81 18.77
N ARG A 294 -8.68 -0.81 19.31
CA ARG A 294 -8.63 0.56 18.79
C ARG A 294 -7.59 1.34 19.57
N GLU A 295 -6.70 2.00 18.85
CA GLU A 295 -5.64 2.82 19.44
C GLU A 295 -5.77 4.29 19.06
N PRO A 296 -5.90 5.19 20.06
CA PRO A 296 -5.78 6.62 19.83
C PRO A 296 -4.32 7.02 19.63
N SER A 297 -4.08 8.29 19.29
CA SER A 297 -2.74 8.86 19.24
C SER A 297 -2.01 8.72 20.60
N GLY A 298 -0.73 8.40 20.53
CA GLY A 298 0.13 8.13 21.71
C GLY A 298 0.06 6.70 22.23
N ALA A 299 -0.84 5.85 21.72
CA ALA A 299 -0.90 4.45 22.10
C ALA A 299 0.14 3.59 21.34
N HIS A 300 0.40 2.39 21.87
CA HIS A 300 1.43 1.49 21.35
C HIS A 300 0.87 0.10 21.06
N PHE A 301 1.29 -0.49 19.95
CA PHE A 301 0.93 -1.85 19.55
C PHE A 301 2.16 -2.68 19.21
N ASP A 302 2.16 -3.92 19.63
CA ASP A 302 3.17 -4.92 19.28
C ASP A 302 2.59 -5.83 18.18
N LEU A 303 3.07 -5.67 16.94
CA LEU A 303 2.62 -6.46 15.79
C LEU A 303 3.07 -7.92 15.86
N VAL A 304 4.19 -8.20 16.54
CA VAL A 304 4.74 -9.56 16.70
C VAL A 304 3.84 -10.38 17.61
N HIS A 305 3.55 -9.85 18.83
CA HIS A 305 2.71 -10.53 19.82
C HIS A 305 1.22 -10.20 19.67
N TRP A 306 0.87 -9.29 18.78
CA TRP A 306 -0.48 -8.80 18.52
C TRP A 306 -1.17 -8.28 19.77
N LYS A 307 -0.53 -7.32 20.43
CA LYS A 307 -0.97 -6.79 21.73
C LYS A 307 -0.82 -5.28 21.78
N GLY A 308 -1.87 -4.57 22.15
CA GLY A 308 -1.89 -3.13 22.33
C GLY A 308 -1.82 -2.69 23.79
N SER A 309 -1.49 -1.40 23.99
CA SER A 309 -1.52 -0.71 25.29
C SER A 309 -1.95 0.76 25.12
N GLY A 310 -2.82 1.24 26.00
CA GLY A 310 -3.35 2.60 25.93
C GLY A 310 -4.61 2.78 25.07
N GLY A 311 -5.11 1.68 24.48
CA GLY A 311 -6.30 1.66 23.64
C GLY A 311 -7.50 0.95 24.28
N THR A 312 -8.47 0.57 23.44
CA THR A 312 -9.72 -0.08 23.84
C THR A 312 -9.90 -1.38 23.08
N ALA A 313 -10.10 -2.48 23.82
CA ALA A 313 -10.40 -3.79 23.26
C ALA A 313 -11.92 -4.05 23.25
N TYR A 314 -12.43 -4.59 22.14
CA TYR A 314 -13.82 -5.01 22.00
C TYR A 314 -13.95 -6.07 20.92
N PHE A 315 -15.15 -6.62 20.76
CA PHE A 315 -15.45 -7.58 19.72
C PHE A 315 -16.53 -7.06 18.78
N LEU A 316 -16.39 -7.43 17.52
CA LEU A 316 -17.42 -7.26 16.50
C LEU A 316 -17.99 -8.62 16.07
N SER A 317 -19.23 -8.58 15.64
CA SER A 317 -19.90 -9.69 14.95
C SER A 317 -20.72 -9.12 13.80
N VAL A 318 -20.80 -9.89 12.71
CA VAL A 318 -21.69 -9.63 11.59
C VAL A 318 -22.76 -10.70 11.58
N GLU A 319 -24.02 -10.30 11.63
CA GLU A 319 -25.18 -11.17 11.55
C GLU A 319 -26.01 -10.78 10.32
N ALA A 320 -26.06 -11.66 9.31
CA ALA A 320 -26.77 -11.42 8.06
C ALA A 320 -26.54 -10.00 7.48
N GLY A 321 -25.26 -9.56 7.46
CA GLY A 321 -24.86 -8.26 6.94
C GLY A 321 -24.99 -7.07 7.90
N THR A 322 -25.38 -7.30 9.16
CA THR A 322 -25.47 -6.25 10.17
C THR A 322 -24.32 -6.39 11.17
N VAL A 323 -23.53 -5.32 11.34
CA VAL A 323 -22.40 -5.29 12.29
C VAL A 323 -22.92 -4.93 13.69
N THR A 324 -22.48 -5.68 14.69
CA THR A 324 -22.75 -5.43 16.11
C THR A 324 -21.44 -5.36 16.89
N SER A 325 -21.45 -4.59 17.98
CA SER A 325 -20.29 -4.35 18.84
C SER A 325 -20.59 -4.67 20.29
N THR A 326 -19.56 -5.15 21.00
CA THR A 326 -19.62 -5.34 22.47
C THR A 326 -19.34 -4.07 23.24
N GLN A 327 -19.00 -2.95 22.61
CA GLN A 327 -18.86 -1.67 23.26
C GLN A 327 -20.18 -1.25 23.93
N ALA A 328 -20.11 -0.51 25.04
CA ALA A 328 -21.31 -0.16 25.81
C ALA A 328 -22.29 0.72 24.99
N ASP A 329 -21.76 1.60 24.17
CA ASP A 329 -22.51 2.50 23.27
C ASP A 329 -22.87 1.85 21.92
N LYS A 330 -22.52 0.56 21.73
CA LYS A 330 -22.67 -0.17 20.49
C LYS A 330 -21.91 0.41 19.27
N SER A 331 -21.02 1.36 19.48
CA SER A 331 -20.17 1.89 18.42
C SER A 331 -19.31 0.77 17.81
N ILE A 332 -19.14 0.81 16.48
CA ILE A 332 -18.25 -0.12 15.77
C ILE A 332 -16.87 0.50 15.53
N TYR A 333 -16.72 1.81 15.81
CA TYR A 333 -15.49 2.60 15.68
C TYR A 333 -14.98 3.13 17.01
#